data_b945cd5bfe41a72346c52be2d816ac30
#
_entry.id   b945cd5bfe41a72346c52be2d816ac30
#
_cell.length_a   1.000
_cell.length_b   1.000
_cell.length_c   1.000
_cell.angle_alpha   90.00
_cell.angle_beta   90.00
_cell.angle_gamma   90.00
#
_symmetry.space_group_name_H-M   'P 1'
#
loop_
_entity.id
_entity.type
_entity.pdbx_description
1 polymer ?
#
loop_
_entity_poly.entity_id
_entity_poly.type
_entity_poly.pdbx_seq_one_letter_code
_entity_poly.pdbx_strand_id
1 'polypeptide(L)'
;MDEIVFEPSDVNMLAALGIVESVKLFPFMLSMGELQYTCDSEYRCKQFVNCLSEYYPDSQIEARQLWSKYHGTANAVQCDMINHKPLRVWVRSSADCWCGIYYICYYAAKYGTNRILLASREGLKEFMEGKTDKISQKYLTEETITEYAKRWGKLLNENTSMRIWHANDVKSVNIDYFDQRIISLVSRIPISVGELTADVLKAISAPVSDWYVMKRIEALLKKGVLQVVIPNKIFYNTIVQLNEE
;
A
#
# COMPACT_ATOMS: atom_id res chain seq x y z
N MET A 1 12.61 -3.51 -20.86
CA MET A 1 11.33 -3.72 -20.17
C MET A 1 11.42 -3.01 -18.83
N ASP A 2 10.46 -2.16 -18.50
CA ASP A 2 10.50 -1.46 -17.21
C ASP A 2 9.83 -2.29 -16.12
N GLU A 3 10.45 -2.29 -14.94
CA GLU A 3 10.03 -3.09 -13.78
C GLU A 3 9.24 -2.19 -12.82
N ILE A 4 7.98 -2.50 -12.59
CA ILE A 4 7.12 -1.74 -11.68
C ILE A 4 7.00 -2.47 -10.36
N VAL A 5 7.34 -1.80 -9.27
CA VAL A 5 7.23 -2.29 -7.88
C VAL A 5 6.45 -1.31 -7.02
N PHE A 6 5.87 -1.79 -5.93
CA PHE A 6 5.00 -0.97 -5.08
C PHE A 6 5.61 -0.67 -3.70
N GLU A 7 6.70 -1.33 -3.34
CA GLU A 7 7.38 -1.11 -2.07
C GLU A 7 8.90 -0.94 -2.23
N PRO A 8 9.55 -0.13 -1.38
CA PRO A 8 10.99 0.06 -1.42
C PRO A 8 11.79 -1.25 -1.25
N SER A 9 11.25 -2.21 -0.47
CA SER A 9 11.88 -3.53 -0.28
C SER A 9 12.01 -4.34 -1.58
N ASP A 10 11.07 -4.15 -2.51
CA ASP A 10 11.08 -4.84 -3.80
C ASP A 10 12.16 -4.27 -4.72
N VAL A 11 12.47 -2.96 -4.62
CA VAL A 11 13.61 -2.33 -5.33
C VAL A 11 14.92 -3.01 -4.94
N ASN A 12 15.14 -3.20 -3.62
CA ASN A 12 16.36 -3.87 -3.13
C ASN A 12 16.46 -5.33 -3.58
N MET A 13 15.32 -6.01 -3.65
CA MET A 13 15.24 -7.40 -4.12
C MET A 13 15.63 -7.54 -5.60
N LEU A 14 15.13 -6.63 -6.45
CA LEU A 14 15.49 -6.60 -7.87
C LEU A 14 16.95 -6.18 -8.07
N ALA A 15 17.45 -5.25 -7.27
CA ALA A 15 18.86 -4.85 -7.31
C ALA A 15 19.81 -6.02 -6.99
N ALA A 16 19.45 -6.92 -6.06
CA ALA A 16 20.20 -8.12 -5.76
C ALA A 16 20.30 -9.11 -6.95
N LEU A 17 19.38 -8.99 -7.91
CA LEU A 17 19.41 -9.75 -9.18
C LEU A 17 20.07 -8.97 -10.33
N GLY A 18 20.69 -7.82 -10.07
CA GLY A 18 21.30 -6.97 -11.09
C GLY A 18 20.29 -6.15 -11.91
N ILE A 19 19.03 -6.13 -11.53
CA ILE A 19 17.99 -5.35 -12.21
C ILE A 19 17.86 -3.99 -11.49
N VAL A 20 18.54 -2.96 -11.98
CA VAL A 20 18.62 -1.65 -11.32
C VAL A 20 18.05 -0.52 -12.18
N GLU A 21 18.47 -0.43 -13.44
CA GLU A 21 18.24 0.76 -14.28
C GLU A 21 16.78 0.94 -14.74
N SER A 22 16.01 -0.15 -14.78
CA SER A 22 14.61 -0.13 -15.26
C SER A 22 13.57 -0.16 -14.16
N VAL A 23 13.97 -0.10 -12.86
CA VAL A 23 13.06 -0.24 -11.75
C VAL A 23 12.36 1.08 -11.44
N LYS A 24 11.03 1.07 -11.43
CA LYS A 24 10.15 2.18 -11.09
C LYS A 24 9.33 1.83 -9.85
N LEU A 25 9.59 2.52 -8.75
CA LEU A 25 8.78 2.40 -7.54
C LEU A 25 7.51 3.25 -7.68
N PHE A 26 6.37 2.63 -7.41
CA PHE A 26 5.03 3.24 -7.47
C PHE A 26 4.43 3.38 -6.05
N PRO A 27 4.86 4.38 -5.27
CA PRO A 27 4.66 4.44 -3.83
C PRO A 27 3.41 5.22 -3.39
N PHE A 28 2.34 5.23 -4.18
CA PHE A 28 1.26 6.23 -4.04
C PHE A 28 0.19 5.87 -3.01
N MET A 29 0.34 4.78 -2.26
CA MET A 29 -0.59 4.37 -1.19
C MET A 29 -2.05 4.44 -1.62
N LEU A 30 -2.38 3.82 -2.75
CA LEU A 30 -3.72 3.87 -3.34
C LEU A 30 -4.76 3.09 -2.53
N SER A 31 -4.35 2.30 -1.55
CA SER A 31 -5.23 1.68 -0.57
C SER A 31 -5.88 2.68 0.38
N MET A 32 -5.32 3.89 0.50
CA MET A 32 -5.78 4.91 1.44
C MET A 32 -6.03 6.26 0.77
N GLY A 33 -6.94 7.02 1.37
CA GLY A 33 -7.30 8.35 0.90
C GLY A 33 -8.11 8.35 -0.40
N GLU A 34 -8.53 9.54 -0.83
CA GLU A 34 -9.38 9.73 -2.00
C GLU A 34 -8.60 9.50 -3.30
N LEU A 35 -9.19 8.78 -4.24
CA LEU A 35 -8.58 8.46 -5.55
C LEU A 35 -8.78 9.54 -6.63
N GLN A 36 -9.64 10.54 -6.37
CA GLN A 36 -9.88 11.64 -7.31
C GLN A 36 -8.64 12.52 -7.57
N TYR A 37 -7.66 12.47 -6.65
CA TYR A 37 -6.42 13.21 -6.80
C TYR A 37 -5.40 12.40 -7.62
N THR A 38 -4.64 13.08 -8.47
CA THR A 38 -3.55 12.44 -9.23
C THR A 38 -2.47 11.87 -8.30
N CYS A 39 -1.76 10.85 -8.77
CA CYS A 39 -0.74 10.18 -7.98
C CYS A 39 0.41 11.10 -7.53
N ASP A 40 0.72 12.13 -8.30
CA ASP A 40 1.77 13.14 -8.04
C ASP A 40 1.28 14.39 -7.32
N SER A 41 0.01 14.43 -6.88
CA SER A 41 -0.60 15.58 -6.22
C SER A 41 -0.01 15.85 -4.83
N GLU A 42 -0.15 17.10 -4.36
CA GLU A 42 0.22 17.46 -2.98
C GLU A 42 -0.59 16.68 -1.94
N TYR A 43 -1.83 16.34 -2.24
CA TYR A 43 -2.65 15.46 -1.40
C TYR A 43 -1.97 14.11 -1.18
N ARG A 44 -1.49 13.46 -2.25
CA ARG A 44 -0.77 12.18 -2.16
C ARG A 44 0.57 12.32 -1.47
N CYS A 45 1.27 13.44 -1.71
CA CYS A 45 2.50 13.76 -0.99
C CYS A 45 2.25 13.80 0.54
N LYS A 46 1.21 14.51 0.99
CA LYS A 46 0.86 14.56 2.42
C LYS A 46 0.53 13.18 2.98
N GLN A 47 -0.26 12.39 2.27
CA GLN A 47 -0.60 11.02 2.68
C GLN A 47 0.66 10.16 2.86
N PHE A 48 1.56 10.19 1.88
CA PHE A 48 2.80 9.44 1.90
C PHE A 48 3.73 9.89 3.04
N VAL A 49 3.96 11.20 3.17
CA VAL A 49 4.83 11.76 4.22
C VAL A 49 4.25 11.45 5.60
N ASN A 50 2.94 11.63 5.81
CA ASN A 50 2.32 11.32 7.10
C ASN A 50 2.45 9.85 7.46
N CYS A 51 2.22 8.94 6.51
CA CYS A 51 2.38 7.50 6.76
C CYS A 51 3.77 7.15 7.27
N LEU A 52 4.81 7.79 6.76
CA LEU A 52 6.19 7.47 7.12
C LEU A 52 6.71 8.26 8.32
N SER A 53 6.11 9.39 8.68
CA SER A 53 6.72 10.31 9.64
C SER A 53 5.81 10.85 10.74
N GLU A 54 4.48 10.69 10.66
CA GLU A 54 3.57 11.30 11.63
C GLU A 54 3.82 10.82 13.08
N TYR A 55 4.17 9.56 13.23
CA TYR A 55 4.52 8.97 14.53
C TYR A 55 6.02 8.83 14.75
N TYR A 56 6.82 9.24 13.76
CA TYR A 56 8.28 9.19 13.75
C TYR A 56 8.83 10.52 13.24
N PRO A 57 8.79 11.61 14.06
CA PRO A 57 9.08 12.97 13.60
C PRO A 57 10.44 13.15 12.92
N ASP A 58 11.44 12.37 13.34
CA ASP A 58 12.80 12.42 12.78
C ASP A 58 12.85 11.91 11.31
N SER A 59 11.83 11.16 10.88
CA SER A 59 11.74 10.58 9.53
C SER A 59 11.10 11.53 8.50
N GLN A 60 10.65 12.73 8.87
CA GLN A 60 9.92 13.62 7.97
C GLN A 60 10.76 14.09 6.77
N ILE A 61 12.04 14.40 6.99
CA ILE A 61 12.95 14.84 5.93
C ILE A 61 13.19 13.70 4.95
N GLU A 62 13.45 12.49 5.45
CA GLU A 62 13.66 11.29 4.65
C GLU A 62 12.42 10.93 3.83
N ALA A 63 11.22 11.02 4.43
CA ALA A 63 9.96 10.78 3.74
C ALA A 63 9.74 11.76 2.57
N ARG A 64 10.06 13.05 2.75
CA ARG A 64 9.99 14.06 1.68
C ARG A 64 11.02 13.81 0.58
N GLN A 65 12.25 13.42 0.94
CA GLN A 65 13.30 13.07 -0.04
C GLN A 65 12.88 11.83 -0.86
N LEU A 66 12.31 10.82 -0.20
CA LEU A 66 11.81 9.63 -0.86
C LEU A 66 10.65 9.97 -1.82
N TRP A 67 9.71 10.81 -1.39
CA TRP A 67 8.65 11.31 -2.27
C TRP A 67 9.22 12.05 -3.49
N SER A 68 10.14 13.00 -3.26
CA SER A 68 10.77 13.77 -4.35
C SER A 68 11.48 12.90 -5.37
N LYS A 69 12.01 11.75 -4.94
CA LYS A 69 12.65 10.77 -5.81
C LYS A 69 11.66 10.03 -6.71
N TYR A 70 10.46 9.75 -6.20
CA TYR A 70 9.55 8.81 -6.86
C TYR A 70 8.22 9.41 -7.34
N HIS A 71 7.89 10.68 -6.99
CA HIS A 71 6.60 11.28 -7.34
C HIS A 71 6.30 11.28 -8.85
N GLY A 72 7.32 11.45 -9.69
CA GLY A 72 7.17 11.43 -11.15
C GLY A 72 6.94 10.04 -11.78
N THR A 73 6.97 8.96 -10.97
CA THR A 73 6.87 7.59 -11.50
C THR A 73 5.55 7.32 -12.23
N ALA A 74 4.42 7.87 -11.75
CA ALA A 74 3.13 7.68 -12.40
C ALA A 74 3.13 8.24 -13.84
N ASN A 75 3.68 9.44 -14.02
CA ASN A 75 3.82 10.05 -15.35
C ASN A 75 4.79 9.27 -16.22
N ALA A 76 5.92 8.79 -15.66
CA ALA A 76 6.87 7.98 -16.39
C ALA A 76 6.24 6.67 -16.89
N VAL A 77 5.44 5.99 -16.06
CA VAL A 77 4.70 4.79 -16.44
C VAL A 77 3.66 5.09 -17.52
N GLN A 78 2.95 6.21 -17.44
CA GLN A 78 2.02 6.63 -18.50
C GLN A 78 2.75 6.91 -19.83
N CYS A 79 3.90 7.59 -19.81
CA CYS A 79 4.71 7.81 -20.99
C CYS A 79 5.19 6.49 -21.62
N ASP A 80 5.56 5.50 -20.82
CA ASP A 80 5.93 4.18 -21.34
C ASP A 80 4.74 3.49 -22.03
N MET A 81 3.54 3.60 -21.47
CA MET A 81 2.32 3.05 -22.08
C MET A 81 1.97 3.78 -23.39
N ILE A 82 2.09 5.11 -23.46
CA ILE A 82 1.90 5.89 -24.69
C ILE A 82 2.89 5.43 -25.78
N ASN A 83 4.12 5.13 -25.39
CA ASN A 83 5.17 4.65 -26.31
C ASN A 83 5.15 3.12 -26.52
N HIS A 84 4.11 2.43 -26.06
CA HIS A 84 3.92 0.98 -26.15
C HIS A 84 5.13 0.17 -25.63
N LYS A 85 5.84 0.70 -24.65
CA LYS A 85 6.94 -0.04 -24.00
C LYS A 85 6.37 -1.20 -23.15
N PRO A 86 7.05 -2.35 -23.14
CA PRO A 86 6.64 -3.45 -22.28
C PRO A 86 6.93 -3.14 -20.81
N LEU A 87 5.96 -3.40 -19.95
CA LEU A 87 6.05 -3.25 -18.50
C LEU A 87 6.00 -4.63 -17.84
N ARG A 88 6.85 -4.87 -16.84
CA ARG A 88 6.70 -5.98 -15.90
C ARG A 88 6.26 -5.42 -14.54
N VAL A 89 5.16 -5.92 -14.03
CA VAL A 89 4.56 -5.48 -12.77
C VAL A 89 4.71 -6.59 -11.75
N TRP A 90 5.40 -6.32 -10.64
CA TRP A 90 5.65 -7.28 -9.57
C TRP A 90 4.48 -7.30 -8.59
N VAL A 91 3.75 -8.43 -8.62
CA VAL A 91 2.48 -8.60 -7.93
C VAL A 91 2.68 -9.15 -6.53
N ARG A 92 1.98 -8.55 -5.58
CA ARG A 92 1.84 -9.04 -4.20
C ARG A 92 0.40 -8.91 -3.72
N SER A 93 0.04 -9.68 -2.68
CA SER A 93 -1.32 -9.72 -2.12
C SER A 93 -1.57 -8.50 -1.21
N SER A 94 -1.61 -7.30 -1.79
CA SER A 94 -1.90 -6.06 -1.05
C SER A 94 -2.81 -5.13 -1.86
N ALA A 95 -3.61 -4.31 -1.15
CA ALA A 95 -4.52 -3.37 -1.80
C ALA A 95 -3.76 -2.30 -2.60
N ASP A 96 -2.61 -1.81 -2.12
CA ASP A 96 -1.79 -0.84 -2.84
C ASP A 96 -1.30 -1.39 -4.18
N CYS A 97 -0.78 -2.62 -4.18
CA CYS A 97 -0.33 -3.27 -5.39
C CYS A 97 -1.47 -3.43 -6.41
N TRP A 98 -2.61 -3.95 -6.00
CA TRP A 98 -3.72 -4.20 -6.91
C TRP A 98 -4.43 -2.92 -7.36
N CYS A 99 -4.55 -1.90 -6.52
CA CYS A 99 -4.97 -0.57 -6.95
C CYS A 99 -4.02 0.00 -8.01
N GLY A 100 -2.70 -0.16 -7.82
CA GLY A 100 -1.70 0.24 -8.80
C GLY A 100 -1.80 -0.53 -10.12
N ILE A 101 -2.05 -1.85 -10.08
CA ILE A 101 -2.30 -2.66 -11.28
C ILE A 101 -3.55 -2.18 -12.01
N TYR A 102 -4.66 -1.91 -11.29
CA TYR A 102 -5.89 -1.40 -11.91
C TYR A 102 -5.68 -0.03 -12.54
N TYR A 103 -4.93 0.86 -11.88
CA TYR A 103 -4.50 2.15 -12.43
C TYR A 103 -3.70 1.97 -13.73
N ILE A 104 -2.70 1.11 -13.74
CA ILE A 104 -1.88 0.81 -14.92
C ILE A 104 -2.76 0.27 -16.05
N CYS A 105 -3.65 -0.67 -15.77
CA CYS A 105 -4.57 -1.23 -16.77
C CYS A 105 -5.57 -0.19 -17.30
N TYR A 106 -6.03 0.75 -16.49
CA TYR A 106 -6.89 1.84 -16.93
C TYR A 106 -6.20 2.70 -18.00
N TYR A 107 -4.94 3.10 -17.77
CA TYR A 107 -4.18 3.85 -18.75
C TYR A 107 -3.73 3.00 -19.94
N ALA A 108 -3.44 1.72 -19.73
CA ALA A 108 -3.13 0.79 -20.82
C ALA A 108 -4.31 0.66 -21.78
N ALA A 109 -5.53 0.49 -21.27
CA ALA A 109 -6.74 0.47 -22.08
C ALA A 109 -6.97 1.80 -22.81
N LYS A 110 -6.71 2.93 -22.12
CA LYS A 110 -6.84 4.28 -22.71
C LYS A 110 -5.86 4.51 -23.88
N TYR A 111 -4.66 3.97 -23.81
CA TYR A 111 -3.62 4.18 -24.82
C TYR A 111 -3.46 3.00 -25.79
N GLY A 112 -4.30 1.97 -25.67
CA GLY A 112 -4.29 0.81 -26.58
C GLY A 112 -3.03 -0.05 -26.46
N THR A 113 -2.40 -0.12 -25.27
CA THR A 113 -1.26 -1.01 -25.05
C THR A 113 -1.68 -2.27 -24.32
N ASN A 114 -1.09 -3.42 -24.69
CA ASN A 114 -1.36 -4.74 -24.09
C ASN A 114 -0.07 -5.42 -23.59
N ARG A 115 1.05 -4.69 -23.54
CA ARG A 115 2.38 -5.26 -23.22
C ARG A 115 2.67 -5.23 -21.73
N ILE A 116 1.73 -5.72 -20.90
CA ILE A 116 1.83 -5.79 -19.45
C ILE A 116 2.07 -7.25 -19.03
N LEU A 117 3.18 -7.51 -18.34
CA LEU A 117 3.57 -8.79 -17.79
C LEU A 117 3.41 -8.72 -16.25
N LEU A 118 2.57 -9.55 -15.67
CA LEU A 118 2.52 -9.72 -14.22
C LEU A 118 3.53 -10.79 -13.80
N ALA A 119 4.36 -10.49 -12.81
CA ALA A 119 5.34 -11.39 -12.24
C ALA A 119 5.11 -11.54 -10.73
N SER A 120 5.16 -12.77 -10.20
CA SER A 120 4.95 -13.03 -8.78
C SER A 120 6.16 -12.58 -7.95
N ARG A 121 5.91 -11.73 -6.96
CA ARG A 121 6.90 -11.32 -5.96
C ARG A 121 7.29 -12.50 -5.07
N GLU A 122 6.32 -13.31 -4.67
CA GLU A 122 6.56 -14.54 -3.91
C GLU A 122 7.40 -15.52 -4.74
N GLY A 123 7.09 -15.69 -6.01
CA GLY A 123 7.90 -16.52 -6.94
C GLY A 123 9.32 -15.99 -7.11
N LEU A 124 9.53 -14.66 -7.07
CA LEU A 124 10.88 -14.08 -7.05
C LEU A 124 11.64 -14.47 -5.78
N LYS A 125 10.98 -14.40 -4.62
CA LYS A 125 11.60 -14.82 -3.36
C LYS A 125 11.96 -16.29 -3.37
N GLU A 126 11.07 -17.16 -3.83
CA GLU A 126 11.33 -18.60 -3.98
C GLU A 126 12.50 -18.89 -4.93
N PHE A 127 12.60 -18.15 -6.03
CA PHE A 127 13.71 -18.22 -6.96
C PHE A 127 15.05 -17.84 -6.29
N MET A 128 15.09 -16.73 -5.54
CA MET A 128 16.28 -16.29 -4.82
C MET A 128 16.72 -17.27 -3.73
N GLU A 129 15.76 -17.97 -3.11
CA GLU A 129 16.00 -19.02 -2.10
C GLU A 129 16.36 -20.38 -2.73
N GLY A 130 16.42 -20.48 -4.06
CA GLY A 130 16.72 -21.73 -4.77
C GLY A 130 15.62 -22.79 -4.71
N LYS A 131 14.39 -22.39 -4.36
CA LYS A 131 13.23 -23.30 -4.29
C LYS A 131 12.56 -23.53 -5.64
N THR A 132 12.80 -22.66 -6.60
CA THR A 132 12.33 -22.77 -7.99
C THR A 132 13.40 -22.25 -8.95
N ASP A 133 13.43 -22.77 -10.16
CA ASP A 133 14.30 -22.34 -11.26
C ASP A 133 13.65 -21.32 -12.19
N LYS A 134 12.36 -20.99 -11.95
CA LYS A 134 11.59 -20.06 -12.78
C LYS A 134 10.66 -19.18 -11.92
N ILE A 135 10.62 -17.88 -12.26
CA ILE A 135 9.69 -16.93 -11.70
C ILE A 135 8.35 -17.07 -12.44
N SER A 136 7.26 -17.27 -11.69
CA SER A 136 5.91 -17.29 -12.27
C SER A 136 5.55 -15.91 -12.83
N GLN A 137 5.25 -15.87 -14.14
CA GLN A 137 4.88 -14.64 -14.83
C GLN A 137 3.89 -14.88 -15.97
N LYS A 138 3.02 -13.90 -16.24
CA LYS A 138 1.96 -14.02 -17.26
C LYS A 138 1.68 -12.68 -17.90
N TYR A 139 1.61 -12.63 -19.24
CA TYR A 139 1.07 -11.47 -19.94
C TYR A 139 -0.43 -11.32 -19.71
N LEU A 140 -0.89 -10.08 -19.52
CA LEU A 140 -2.31 -9.77 -19.48
C LEU A 140 -2.89 -9.82 -20.89
N THR A 141 -4.08 -10.40 -21.01
CA THR A 141 -4.89 -10.31 -22.25
C THR A 141 -5.60 -8.96 -22.30
N GLU A 142 -6.01 -8.51 -23.48
CA GLU A 142 -6.81 -7.29 -23.65
C GLU A 142 -8.11 -7.32 -22.84
N GLU A 143 -8.70 -8.49 -22.72
CA GLU A 143 -9.90 -8.74 -21.93
C GLU A 143 -9.66 -8.49 -20.44
N THR A 144 -8.54 -9.02 -19.91
CA THR A 144 -8.12 -8.81 -18.51
C THR A 144 -7.76 -7.34 -18.25
N ILE A 145 -7.06 -6.68 -19.18
CA ILE A 145 -6.74 -5.25 -19.07
C ILE A 145 -8.03 -4.43 -19.00
N THR A 146 -9.00 -4.73 -19.87
CA THR A 146 -10.30 -4.05 -19.87
C THR A 146 -11.09 -4.28 -18.58
N GLU A 147 -11.07 -5.50 -18.07
CA GLU A 147 -11.69 -5.83 -16.78
C GLU A 147 -11.06 -5.03 -15.63
N TYR A 148 -9.73 -5.01 -15.54
CA TYR A 148 -9.02 -4.29 -14.48
C TYR A 148 -9.18 -2.76 -14.61
N ALA A 149 -9.26 -2.24 -15.84
CA ALA A 149 -9.59 -0.84 -16.08
C ALA A 149 -11.00 -0.47 -15.56
N LYS A 150 -11.98 -1.35 -15.74
CA LYS A 150 -13.33 -1.16 -15.16
C LYS A 150 -13.31 -1.18 -13.64
N ARG A 151 -12.49 -2.04 -13.03
CA ARG A 151 -12.30 -2.08 -11.55
C ARG A 151 -11.72 -0.77 -11.04
N TRP A 152 -10.73 -0.18 -11.73
CA TRP A 152 -10.23 1.16 -11.40
C TRP A 152 -11.33 2.22 -11.46
N GLY A 153 -12.10 2.26 -12.54
CA GLY A 153 -13.24 3.16 -12.69
C GLY A 153 -14.27 3.03 -11.56
N LYS A 154 -14.55 1.79 -11.11
CA LYS A 154 -15.41 1.54 -9.95
C LYS A 154 -14.82 2.14 -8.66
N LEU A 155 -13.54 1.91 -8.38
CA LEU A 155 -12.87 2.47 -7.19
C LEU A 155 -12.86 4.01 -7.20
N LEU A 156 -12.68 4.63 -8.38
CA LEU A 156 -12.78 6.09 -8.55
C LEU A 156 -14.18 6.60 -8.22
N ASN A 157 -15.22 5.92 -8.68
CA ASN A 157 -16.62 6.31 -8.42
C ASN A 157 -17.00 6.12 -6.94
N GLU A 158 -16.55 5.04 -6.31
CA GLU A 158 -16.76 4.80 -4.88
C GLU A 158 -16.01 5.81 -4.02
N ASN A 159 -14.81 6.18 -4.43
CA ASN A 159 -13.93 7.17 -3.81
C ASN A 159 -13.87 7.10 -2.27
N THR A 160 -13.88 5.88 -1.72
CA THR A 160 -13.82 5.66 -0.26
C THR A 160 -12.45 6.03 0.30
N SER A 161 -12.39 6.28 1.60
CA SER A 161 -11.15 6.62 2.29
C SER A 161 -10.20 5.43 2.50
N MET A 162 -10.69 4.20 2.34
CA MET A 162 -9.88 2.99 2.53
C MET A 162 -10.28 1.85 1.59
N ARG A 163 -9.31 1.07 1.19
CA ARG A 163 -9.42 -0.16 0.40
C ARG A 163 -8.58 -1.26 1.01
N ILE A 164 -9.09 -2.48 1.02
CA ILE A 164 -8.40 -3.68 1.53
C ILE A 164 -8.29 -4.74 0.43
N TRP A 165 -7.26 -5.57 0.49
CA TRP A 165 -7.14 -6.79 -0.28
C TRP A 165 -7.83 -7.92 0.47
N HIS A 166 -8.91 -8.46 -0.09
CA HIS A 166 -9.67 -9.54 0.54
C HIS A 166 -10.27 -10.47 -0.51
N ALA A 167 -10.11 -11.78 -0.31
CA ALA A 167 -10.61 -12.82 -1.21
C ALA A 167 -10.22 -12.58 -2.69
N ASN A 168 -8.94 -12.26 -2.93
CA ASN A 168 -8.36 -11.99 -4.24
C ASN A 168 -8.98 -10.80 -5.00
N ASP A 169 -9.52 -9.81 -4.27
CA ASP A 169 -10.04 -8.58 -4.85
C ASP A 169 -9.78 -7.37 -3.93
N VAL A 170 -9.80 -6.17 -4.53
CA VAL A 170 -9.79 -4.91 -3.79
C VAL A 170 -11.21 -4.54 -3.41
N LYS A 171 -11.45 -4.33 -2.13
CA LYS A 171 -12.74 -3.90 -1.59
C LYS A 171 -12.62 -2.52 -0.94
N SER A 172 -13.51 -1.63 -1.32
CA SER A 172 -13.74 -0.36 -0.62
C SER A 172 -14.41 -0.63 0.72
N VAL A 173 -13.86 -0.05 1.77
CA VAL A 173 -14.37 -0.17 3.14
C VAL A 173 -14.34 1.18 3.85
N ASN A 174 -15.08 1.29 4.96
CA ASN A 174 -15.00 2.46 5.82
C ASN A 174 -13.64 2.51 6.53
N ILE A 175 -13.20 3.72 6.89
CA ILE A 175 -11.90 3.92 7.56
C ILE A 175 -11.83 3.20 8.93
N ASP A 176 -12.95 2.93 9.56
CA ASP A 176 -13.08 2.27 10.85
C ASP A 176 -13.33 0.74 10.76
N TYR A 177 -13.17 0.17 9.57
CA TYR A 177 -13.47 -1.25 9.31
C TYR A 177 -12.83 -2.22 10.31
N PHE A 178 -11.64 -1.92 10.82
CA PHE A 178 -10.93 -2.76 11.78
C PHE A 178 -11.09 -2.32 13.24
N ASP A 179 -11.89 -1.28 13.57
CA ASP A 179 -12.03 -0.79 14.94
C ASP A 179 -12.49 -1.88 15.92
N GLN A 180 -13.50 -2.68 15.54
CA GLN A 180 -13.97 -3.78 16.39
C GLN A 180 -12.88 -4.84 16.62
N ARG A 181 -12.02 -5.07 15.61
CA ARG A 181 -10.90 -5.99 15.78
C ARG A 181 -9.84 -5.42 16.71
N ILE A 182 -9.54 -4.13 16.61
CA ILE A 182 -8.64 -3.43 17.53
C ILE A 182 -9.18 -3.55 18.96
N ILE A 183 -10.45 -3.17 19.18
CA ILE A 183 -11.11 -3.22 20.50
C ILE A 183 -11.07 -4.64 21.08
N SER A 184 -11.31 -5.67 20.27
CA SER A 184 -11.30 -7.07 20.73
C SER A 184 -9.93 -7.59 21.19
N LEU A 185 -8.85 -6.92 20.80
CA LEU A 185 -7.47 -7.26 21.16
C LEU A 185 -6.94 -6.46 22.35
N VAL A 186 -7.59 -5.34 22.67
CA VAL A 186 -7.26 -4.56 23.88
C VAL A 186 -7.84 -5.27 25.08
N SER A 187 -6.99 -5.72 25.98
CA SER A 187 -7.40 -6.28 27.26
C SER A 187 -7.60 -5.15 28.30
N ARG A 188 -8.11 -5.51 29.50
CA ARG A 188 -8.09 -4.61 30.66
C ARG A 188 -6.69 -4.40 31.24
N ILE A 189 -5.71 -5.20 30.81
CA ILE A 189 -4.31 -5.03 31.16
C ILE A 189 -3.74 -3.96 30.24
N PRO A 190 -3.11 -2.91 30.79
CA PRO A 190 -2.47 -1.87 29.99
C PRO A 190 -1.45 -2.45 29.01
N ILE A 191 -1.48 -1.98 27.75
CA ILE A 191 -0.62 -2.43 26.65
C ILE A 191 -0.03 -1.21 25.92
N SER A 192 1.19 -1.29 25.41
CA SER A 192 1.71 -0.22 24.56
C SER A 192 1.02 -0.15 23.21
N VAL A 193 0.89 1.04 22.65
CA VAL A 193 0.36 1.23 21.29
C VAL A 193 1.11 0.38 20.27
N GLY A 194 2.43 0.24 20.43
CA GLY A 194 3.28 -0.57 19.56
C GLY A 194 2.95 -2.06 19.62
N GLU A 195 2.82 -2.63 20.82
CA GLU A 195 2.44 -4.04 20.99
C GLU A 195 1.03 -4.28 20.46
N LEU A 196 0.07 -3.41 20.80
CA LEU A 196 -1.29 -3.50 20.27
C LEU A 196 -1.28 -3.44 18.73
N THR A 197 -0.51 -2.52 18.14
CA THR A 197 -0.38 -2.43 16.68
C THR A 197 0.14 -3.73 16.08
N ALA A 198 1.19 -4.30 16.67
CA ALA A 198 1.76 -5.57 16.21
C ALA A 198 0.75 -6.73 16.32
N ASP A 199 -0.03 -6.80 17.40
CA ASP A 199 -1.03 -7.83 17.60
C ASP A 199 -2.22 -7.68 16.63
N VAL A 200 -2.65 -6.45 16.37
CA VAL A 200 -3.65 -6.15 15.34
C VAL A 200 -3.17 -6.61 13.96
N LEU A 201 -1.95 -6.24 13.56
CA LEU A 201 -1.38 -6.60 12.26
C LEU A 201 -1.25 -8.13 12.08
N LYS A 202 -0.95 -8.87 13.16
CA LYS A 202 -0.94 -10.34 13.13
C LYS A 202 -2.35 -10.94 13.02
N ALA A 203 -3.35 -10.28 13.63
CA ALA A 203 -4.71 -10.80 13.76
C ALA A 203 -5.61 -10.49 12.55
N ILE A 204 -5.25 -9.50 11.72
CA ILE A 204 -5.98 -9.17 10.50
C ILE A 204 -5.37 -9.87 9.30
N SER A 205 -6.22 -10.47 8.46
CA SER A 205 -5.78 -11.17 7.25
C SER A 205 -5.49 -10.24 6.06
N ALA A 206 -5.88 -8.97 6.16
CA ALA A 206 -5.67 -7.97 5.11
C ALA A 206 -4.40 -7.14 5.42
N PRO A 207 -3.41 -7.09 4.53
CA PRO A 207 -2.22 -6.25 4.71
C PRO A 207 -2.62 -4.77 4.77
N VAL A 208 -2.38 -4.15 5.92
CA VAL A 208 -2.52 -2.70 6.14
C VAL A 208 -1.24 -2.17 6.79
N SER A 209 -1.01 -0.85 6.73
CA SER A 209 0.16 -0.25 7.37
C SER A 209 -0.04 -0.14 8.89
N ASP A 210 1.07 -0.15 9.63
CA ASP A 210 1.13 0.17 11.05
C ASP A 210 0.60 1.57 11.34
N TRP A 211 0.96 2.54 10.49
CA TRP A 211 0.41 3.90 10.56
C TRP A 211 -1.12 3.92 10.57
N TYR A 212 -1.78 3.12 9.71
CA TYR A 212 -3.24 3.03 9.71
C TYR A 212 -3.75 2.54 11.07
N VAL A 213 -3.17 1.47 11.62
CA VAL A 213 -3.59 0.92 12.92
C VAL A 213 -3.39 1.96 14.03
N MET A 214 -2.25 2.64 14.07
CA MET A 214 -1.99 3.71 15.05
C MET A 214 -2.99 4.86 14.93
N LYS A 215 -3.36 5.26 13.71
CA LYS A 215 -4.43 6.25 13.45
C LYS A 215 -5.78 5.80 14.00
N ARG A 216 -6.11 4.52 13.89
CA ARG A 216 -7.36 4.00 14.45
C ARG A 216 -7.33 3.99 15.98
N ILE A 217 -6.20 3.58 16.59
CA ILE A 217 -6.00 3.64 18.03
C ILE A 217 -6.16 5.10 18.53
N GLU A 218 -5.53 6.07 17.86
CA GLU A 218 -5.70 7.49 18.18
C GLU A 218 -7.16 7.94 18.08
N ALA A 219 -7.89 7.51 17.06
CA ALA A 219 -9.30 7.82 16.89
C ALA A 219 -10.18 7.18 17.99
N LEU A 220 -9.86 5.96 18.42
CA LEU A 220 -10.56 5.30 19.54
C LEU A 220 -10.28 5.97 20.89
N LEU A 221 -9.06 6.48 21.10
CA LEU A 221 -8.73 7.34 22.25
C LEU A 221 -9.55 8.64 22.25
N LYS A 222 -9.64 9.31 21.11
CA LYS A 222 -10.45 10.54 20.96
C LYS A 222 -11.95 10.31 21.16
N LYS A 223 -12.44 9.11 20.86
CA LYS A 223 -13.83 8.70 21.09
C LYS A 223 -14.10 8.25 22.54
N GLY A 224 -13.08 8.17 23.40
CA GLY A 224 -13.19 7.66 24.76
C GLY A 224 -13.38 6.14 24.86
N VAL A 225 -13.24 5.38 23.77
CA VAL A 225 -13.31 3.91 23.80
C VAL A 225 -12.05 3.32 24.43
N LEU A 226 -10.91 3.95 24.19
CA LEU A 226 -9.65 3.67 24.85
C LEU A 226 -9.25 4.85 25.71
N GLN A 227 -8.45 4.61 26.74
CA GLN A 227 -7.85 5.64 27.57
C GLN A 227 -6.34 5.49 27.67
N VAL A 228 -5.65 6.62 27.85
CA VAL A 228 -4.21 6.64 28.09
C VAL A 228 -3.95 6.36 29.57
N VAL A 229 -3.13 5.36 29.85
CA VAL A 229 -2.68 5.02 31.20
C VAL A 229 -1.36 5.71 31.51
N ILE A 230 -0.38 5.63 30.60
CA ILE A 230 0.92 6.28 30.73
C ILE A 230 1.21 6.98 29.39
N PRO A 231 1.24 8.33 29.38
CA PRO A 231 1.56 9.09 28.18
C PRO A 231 3.06 8.98 27.85
N ASN A 232 3.40 9.02 26.56
CA ASN A 232 4.77 9.08 26.08
C ASN A 232 4.90 10.08 24.94
N LYS A 233 6.07 10.70 24.76
CA LYS A 233 6.34 11.63 23.65
C LYS A 233 6.28 10.92 22.29
N ILE A 234 6.70 9.65 22.25
CA ILE A 234 6.59 8.79 21.08
C ILE A 234 5.29 8.01 21.24
N PHE A 235 4.31 8.25 20.38
CA PHE A 235 2.98 7.64 20.48
C PHE A 235 3.03 6.10 20.55
N TYR A 236 3.93 5.48 19.81
CA TYR A 236 4.20 4.05 19.84
C TYR A 236 4.45 3.46 21.25
N ASN A 237 5.07 4.25 22.14
CA ASN A 237 5.39 3.85 23.51
C ASN A 237 4.31 4.24 24.53
N THR A 238 3.23 4.91 24.10
CA THR A 238 2.11 5.26 24.99
C THR A 238 1.40 4.00 25.44
N ILE A 239 1.10 3.89 26.74
CA ILE A 239 0.35 2.77 27.30
C ILE A 239 -1.14 3.11 27.31
N VAL A 240 -1.95 2.21 26.77
CA VAL A 240 -3.40 2.36 26.63
C VAL A 240 -4.14 1.15 27.18
N GLN A 241 -5.42 1.33 27.51
CA GLN A 241 -6.33 0.25 27.89
C GLN A 241 -7.77 0.58 27.45
N LEU A 242 -8.69 -0.38 27.55
CA LEU A 242 -10.12 -0.09 27.38
C LEU A 242 -10.60 0.89 28.45
N ASN A 243 -11.46 1.82 28.03
CA ASN A 243 -12.18 2.68 28.98
C ASN A 243 -13.30 1.88 29.64
N GLU A 244 -13.51 2.02 30.94
CA GLU A 244 -14.45 1.24 31.75
C GLU A 244 -15.82 1.95 31.95
N GLU A 245 -16.26 2.78 30.99
CA GLU A 245 -17.62 3.34 31.08
C GLU A 245 -18.71 2.38 30.57
#